data_9e85294056b17b8ef61399b8453244b0
#
_entry.id   9e85294056b17b8ef61399b8453244b0
#
_cell.length_a   1.000
_cell.length_b   1.000
_cell.length_c   1.000
_cell.angle_alpha   90.00
_cell.angle_beta   90.00
_cell.angle_gamma   90.00
#
_symmetry.space_group_name_H-M   'P 1'
#
loop_
_entity.id
_entity.type
_entity.pdbx_description
1 polymer ?
#
loop_
_entity_poly.entity_id
_entity_poly.type
_entity_poly.pdbx_seq_one_letter_code
_entity_poly.pdbx_strand_id
1 'polypeptide(L)'
;MLLPSKGCKLILLVGVIILWMSQAAAAAKDYQALSLEDCLAVARQQNPVLSGAREKINELVADYQAARSKFFPRLVLTSYYDRQPPNRFAPGGSTPIELFKREGYTGVLGKQIIFDGLKTYYSTQAAKTGTQSQKQEVQRTADELAFTVTQAFYQLIEAKENLKVAQEALQQRQEFGKLTEAFYQAGKVTNLDYVRAKSQVSEAEQAVVEAQNAVRLAKEILSRTLGLNEQVQVDIKGKLPQEFAAAGDMNSLWQEVLKTNPEIKKLDLDIAQSQTLIKVARGSYLPEVSLQAGSDVKHRDLGGTKPEWIGGVFMEYPFFEGGLTRAQVAKASSQTLQLLEKKRDRLNGIKVDLTTAWKDQENARQGVATTRQTVATNEEAYASAQALYRHGKAIGLDVLQGQVDLTGSRFQLIRYAVAYEIGKARIKQIVGSNQSESYQPSRSGGQKP
;
A
#
# COMPACT_ATOMS: atom_id res chain seq x y z
N MET A 1 40.94 -44.56 -22.13
CA MET A 1 39.94 -43.57 -22.57
C MET A 1 38.56 -44.12 -22.18
N LEU A 2 38.10 -43.82 -20.98
CA LEU A 2 36.89 -44.37 -20.39
C LEU A 2 35.84 -43.26 -20.28
N LEU A 3 34.72 -43.42 -20.99
CA LEU A 3 33.56 -42.54 -20.96
C LEU A 3 32.80 -42.71 -19.61
N PRO A 4 32.39 -41.64 -18.94
CA PRO A 4 31.58 -41.77 -17.74
C PRO A 4 30.12 -42.12 -18.09
N SER A 5 29.58 -43.11 -17.39
CA SER A 5 28.28 -43.73 -17.58
C SER A 5 27.11 -42.75 -17.37
N LYS A 6 26.06 -42.89 -18.20
CA LYS A 6 24.83 -42.11 -18.20
C LYS A 6 24.01 -42.20 -16.89
N GLY A 7 24.38 -43.09 -15.97
CA GLY A 7 23.66 -43.29 -14.69
C GLY A 7 23.92 -42.20 -13.62
N CYS A 8 25.10 -41.54 -13.66
CA CYS A 8 25.47 -40.58 -12.61
C CYS A 8 24.76 -39.21 -12.76
N LYS A 9 24.33 -38.84 -13.97
CA LYS A 9 23.57 -37.58 -14.23
C LYS A 9 22.11 -37.65 -13.79
N LEU A 10 21.53 -38.84 -13.82
CA LEU A 10 20.13 -39.05 -13.41
C LEU A 10 19.96 -38.99 -11.89
N ILE A 11 20.92 -39.50 -11.14
CA ILE A 11 20.92 -39.49 -9.66
C ILE A 11 21.11 -38.06 -9.13
N LEU A 12 21.94 -37.23 -9.79
CA LEU A 12 22.11 -35.80 -9.42
C LEU A 12 20.86 -34.97 -9.70
N LEU A 13 20.12 -35.24 -10.79
CA LEU A 13 18.88 -34.54 -11.11
C LEU A 13 17.73 -34.90 -10.17
N VAL A 14 17.62 -36.15 -9.77
CA VAL A 14 16.61 -36.61 -8.78
C VAL A 14 16.94 -36.07 -7.38
N GLY A 15 18.22 -35.99 -7.00
CA GLY A 15 18.66 -35.40 -5.73
C GLY A 15 18.37 -33.90 -5.62
N VAL A 16 18.51 -33.13 -6.72
CA VAL A 16 18.17 -31.71 -6.78
C VAL A 16 16.67 -31.47 -6.71
N ILE A 17 15.86 -32.33 -7.36
CA ILE A 17 14.38 -32.22 -7.31
C ILE A 17 13.86 -32.56 -5.92
N ILE A 18 14.44 -33.54 -5.22
CA ILE A 18 14.06 -33.88 -3.84
C ILE A 18 14.47 -32.75 -2.85
N LEU A 19 15.62 -32.10 -3.06
CA LEU A 19 16.01 -30.92 -2.26
C LEU A 19 15.10 -29.71 -2.51
N TRP A 20 14.57 -29.54 -3.71
CA TRP A 20 13.60 -28.47 -4.03
C TRP A 20 12.21 -28.73 -3.44
N MET A 21 11.79 -29.98 -3.36
CA MET A 21 10.52 -30.35 -2.72
C MET A 21 10.55 -30.25 -1.19
N SER A 22 11.72 -30.36 -0.56
CA SER A 22 11.84 -30.24 0.91
C SER A 22 11.81 -28.80 1.43
N GLN A 23 11.95 -27.77 0.59
CA GLN A 23 11.81 -26.36 1.00
C GLN A 23 10.36 -25.85 0.95
N ALA A 24 9.42 -26.61 0.40
CA ALA A 24 8.01 -26.22 0.32
C ALA A 24 7.17 -26.60 1.57
N ALA A 25 7.76 -27.30 2.53
CA ALA A 25 7.14 -27.49 3.85
C ALA A 25 7.55 -26.34 4.79
N ALA A 26 7.34 -25.10 4.39
CA ALA A 26 7.25 -23.99 5.33
C ALA A 26 6.13 -24.36 6.30
N ALA A 27 6.47 -24.63 7.56
CA ALA A 27 5.55 -24.97 8.64
C ALA A 27 4.34 -24.03 8.51
N ALA A 28 3.15 -24.61 8.34
CA ALA A 28 1.91 -23.86 8.35
C ALA A 28 1.87 -23.10 9.69
N LYS A 29 2.19 -21.82 9.64
CA LYS A 29 2.20 -20.96 10.81
C LYS A 29 0.77 -20.94 11.32
N ASP A 30 0.55 -21.41 12.51
CA ASP A 30 -0.77 -21.41 13.11
C ASP A 30 -1.18 -19.95 13.38
N TYR A 31 -2.10 -19.46 12.58
CA TYR A 31 -2.67 -18.10 12.69
C TYR A 31 -3.93 -18.09 13.57
N GLN A 32 -4.11 -19.14 14.39
CA GLN A 32 -5.17 -19.16 15.38
C GLN A 32 -4.76 -18.32 16.58
N ALA A 33 -5.71 -17.50 17.04
CA ALA A 33 -5.56 -16.66 18.23
C ALA A 33 -4.52 -15.53 18.16
N LEU A 34 -4.49 -14.78 17.04
CA LEU A 34 -3.65 -13.59 16.86
C LEU A 34 -4.15 -12.42 17.70
N SER A 35 -3.22 -11.71 18.36
CA SER A 35 -3.47 -10.37 18.91
C SER A 35 -3.45 -9.31 17.79
N LEU A 36 -3.89 -8.07 18.09
CA LEU A 36 -3.77 -6.97 17.14
C LEU A 36 -2.32 -6.70 16.74
N GLU A 37 -1.39 -6.79 17.70
CA GLU A 37 0.04 -6.59 17.45
C GLU A 37 0.62 -7.67 16.52
N ASP A 38 0.21 -8.93 16.71
CA ASP A 38 0.59 -10.04 15.82
C ASP A 38 0.05 -9.82 14.41
N CYS A 39 -1.22 -9.41 14.27
CA CYS A 39 -1.82 -9.07 12.99
C CYS A 39 -1.04 -7.95 12.26
N LEU A 40 -0.67 -6.89 12.97
CA LEU A 40 0.13 -5.81 12.43
C LEU A 40 1.52 -6.28 12.00
N ALA A 41 2.16 -7.14 12.78
CA ALA A 41 3.47 -7.71 12.44
C ALA A 41 3.41 -8.60 11.19
N VAL A 42 2.40 -9.47 11.09
CA VAL A 42 2.18 -10.33 9.91
C VAL A 42 1.91 -9.48 8.66
N ALA A 43 1.02 -8.49 8.75
CA ALA A 43 0.69 -7.61 7.63
C ALA A 43 1.91 -6.84 7.11
N ARG A 44 2.76 -6.32 8.01
CA ARG A 44 4.00 -5.63 7.63
C ARG A 44 4.97 -6.52 6.85
N GLN A 45 4.96 -7.83 7.11
CA GLN A 45 5.85 -8.79 6.46
C GLN A 45 5.27 -9.36 5.15
N GLN A 46 3.97 -9.61 5.10
CA GLN A 46 3.36 -10.40 4.05
C GLN A 46 2.45 -9.60 3.09
N ASN A 47 2.04 -8.37 3.48
CA ASN A 47 1.11 -7.63 2.63
C ASN A 47 1.77 -7.18 1.31
N PRO A 48 1.20 -7.55 0.14
CA PRO A 48 1.78 -7.29 -1.17
C PRO A 48 1.81 -5.80 -1.53
N VAL A 49 0.86 -4.99 -1.01
CA VAL A 49 0.82 -3.54 -1.28
C VAL A 49 2.03 -2.85 -0.65
N LEU A 50 2.36 -3.19 0.60
CA LEU A 50 3.53 -2.64 1.28
C LEU A 50 4.84 -3.13 0.63
N SER A 51 4.90 -4.41 0.23
CA SER A 51 6.05 -4.96 -0.50
C SER A 51 6.25 -4.24 -1.83
N GLY A 52 5.20 -4.00 -2.61
CA GLY A 52 5.26 -3.23 -3.84
C GLY A 52 5.74 -1.78 -3.63
N ALA A 53 5.28 -1.12 -2.56
CA ALA A 53 5.74 0.22 -2.20
C ALA A 53 7.23 0.24 -1.84
N ARG A 54 7.74 -0.82 -1.19
CA ARG A 54 9.18 -0.97 -0.89
C ARG A 54 10.01 -1.22 -2.16
N GLU A 55 9.54 -2.05 -3.08
CA GLU A 55 10.23 -2.26 -4.36
C GLU A 55 10.31 -0.97 -5.20
N LYS A 56 9.36 -0.06 -5.08
CA LYS A 56 9.45 1.26 -5.71
C LYS A 56 10.64 2.10 -5.19
N ILE A 57 11.10 1.88 -3.96
CA ILE A 57 12.35 2.50 -3.48
C ILE A 57 13.54 1.95 -4.28
N ASN A 58 13.60 0.63 -4.52
CA ASN A 58 14.68 0.00 -5.27
C ASN A 58 14.73 0.52 -6.72
N GLU A 59 13.56 0.70 -7.37
CA GLU A 59 13.46 1.35 -8.68
C GLU A 59 14.07 2.77 -8.65
N LEU A 60 13.68 3.60 -7.69
CA LEU A 60 14.20 4.97 -7.60
C LEU A 60 15.67 5.03 -7.16
N VAL A 61 16.18 4.02 -6.45
CA VAL A 61 17.62 3.87 -6.20
C VAL A 61 18.36 3.55 -7.49
N ALA A 62 17.80 2.72 -8.36
CA ALA A 62 18.37 2.46 -9.69
C ALA A 62 18.35 3.73 -10.56
N ASP A 63 17.28 4.52 -10.54
CA ASP A 63 17.21 5.83 -11.21
C ASP A 63 18.28 6.81 -10.69
N TYR A 64 18.50 6.84 -9.38
CA TYR A 64 19.59 7.62 -8.78
C TYR A 64 20.96 7.13 -9.28
N GLN A 65 21.19 5.81 -9.36
CA GLN A 65 22.43 5.25 -9.90
C GLN A 65 22.58 5.59 -11.39
N ALA A 66 21.51 5.52 -12.18
CA ALA A 66 21.48 5.92 -13.57
C ALA A 66 21.79 7.41 -13.76
N ALA A 67 21.23 8.29 -12.89
CA ALA A 67 21.59 9.70 -12.92
C ALA A 67 23.08 9.92 -12.57
N ARG A 68 23.59 9.17 -11.59
CA ARG A 68 24.98 9.22 -11.16
C ARG A 68 25.96 8.66 -12.21
N SER A 69 25.53 7.70 -13.04
CA SER A 69 26.40 7.10 -14.07
C SER A 69 26.92 8.15 -15.08
N LYS A 70 26.24 9.28 -15.25
CA LYS A 70 26.67 10.39 -16.12
C LYS A 70 27.95 11.08 -15.64
N PHE A 71 28.36 10.86 -14.38
CA PHE A 71 29.67 11.34 -13.89
C PHE A 71 30.84 10.45 -14.36
N PHE A 72 30.56 9.31 -14.95
CA PHE A 72 31.58 8.38 -15.46
C PHE A 72 31.63 8.38 -16.98
N PRO A 73 32.77 8.00 -17.58
CA PRO A 73 32.89 7.91 -19.03
C PRO A 73 31.95 6.86 -19.61
N ARG A 74 31.34 7.20 -20.74
CA ARG A 74 30.54 6.27 -21.53
C ARG A 74 31.41 5.76 -22.67
N LEU A 75 31.62 4.44 -22.77
CA LEU A 75 32.31 3.77 -23.86
C LEU A 75 31.26 3.15 -24.78
N VAL A 76 31.37 3.43 -26.06
CA VAL A 76 30.47 2.90 -27.09
C VAL A 76 31.29 2.22 -28.17
N LEU A 77 31.04 0.94 -28.40
CA LEU A 77 31.52 0.21 -29.58
C LEU A 77 30.45 0.33 -30.67
N THR A 78 30.84 0.85 -31.81
CA THR A 78 29.98 0.93 -32.99
C THR A 78 30.63 0.14 -34.12
N SER A 79 29.86 -0.75 -34.72
CA SER A 79 30.29 -1.50 -35.92
C SER A 79 29.13 -1.56 -36.90
N TYR A 80 29.44 -1.23 -38.15
CA TYR A 80 28.49 -1.40 -39.25
C TYR A 80 29.20 -1.82 -40.53
N TYR A 81 28.45 -2.48 -41.37
CA TYR A 81 28.86 -2.77 -42.75
C TYR A 81 27.72 -2.32 -43.65
N ASP A 82 28.04 -1.39 -44.56
CA ASP A 82 27.04 -0.79 -45.42
C ASP A 82 27.44 -1.03 -46.89
N ARG A 83 26.45 -1.22 -47.75
CA ARG A 83 26.58 -1.33 -49.17
C ARG A 83 25.70 -0.27 -49.83
N GLN A 84 26.35 0.77 -50.32
CA GLN A 84 25.69 1.91 -50.97
C GLN A 84 25.85 1.87 -52.50
N PRO A 85 24.92 2.51 -53.25
CA PRO A 85 25.19 2.84 -54.64
C PRO A 85 26.48 3.67 -54.71
N PRO A 86 27.31 3.50 -55.72
CA PRO A 86 28.58 4.20 -55.82
C PRO A 86 28.37 5.72 -55.86
N ASN A 87 29.04 6.43 -54.93
CA ASN A 87 29.10 7.88 -54.94
C ASN A 87 29.94 8.31 -56.12
N ARG A 88 29.37 9.07 -57.05
CA ARG A 88 30.05 9.55 -58.27
C ARG A 88 30.45 11.01 -58.07
N PHE A 89 31.74 11.28 -58.18
CA PHE A 89 32.27 12.63 -58.15
C PHE A 89 32.84 12.97 -59.53
N ALA A 90 32.38 14.03 -60.16
CA ALA A 90 32.83 14.49 -61.48
C ALA A 90 33.40 15.93 -61.35
N PRO A 91 34.67 16.11 -61.03
CA PRO A 91 35.28 17.43 -61.02
C PRO A 91 35.45 17.99 -62.44
N GLY A 92 34.85 19.13 -62.73
CA GLY A 92 35.11 19.92 -63.91
C GLY A 92 34.82 19.26 -65.28
N GLY A 93 33.78 18.41 -65.39
CA GLY A 93 33.38 17.80 -66.67
C GLY A 93 34.14 16.53 -67.03
N SER A 94 34.95 15.96 -66.17
CA SER A 94 35.63 14.68 -66.34
C SER A 94 34.72 13.50 -66.04
N THR A 95 35.16 12.29 -66.36
CA THR A 95 34.44 11.04 -66.09
C THR A 95 34.18 10.88 -64.61
N PRO A 96 32.93 10.58 -64.17
CA PRO A 96 32.63 10.37 -62.77
C PRO A 96 33.47 9.27 -62.13
N ILE A 97 34.16 9.55 -61.06
CA ILE A 97 34.91 8.57 -60.28
C ILE A 97 33.96 7.94 -59.23
N GLU A 98 33.80 6.61 -59.26
CA GLU A 98 33.12 5.85 -58.28
C GLU A 98 33.98 5.80 -57.00
N LEU A 99 33.53 6.43 -55.91
CA LEU A 99 34.34 6.54 -54.70
C LEU A 99 34.23 5.33 -53.79
N PHE A 100 33.00 4.83 -53.50
CA PHE A 100 32.84 3.67 -52.62
C PHE A 100 31.59 2.86 -52.95
N LYS A 101 31.69 1.53 -52.91
CA LYS A 101 30.55 0.59 -53.01
C LYS A 101 30.23 -0.09 -51.69
N ARG A 102 31.22 -0.22 -50.84
CA ARG A 102 31.12 -0.90 -49.54
C ARG A 102 31.91 -0.11 -48.50
N GLU A 103 31.35 0.05 -47.35
CA GLU A 103 32.01 0.65 -46.19
C GLU A 103 31.77 -0.21 -44.94
N GLY A 104 32.87 -0.64 -44.33
CA GLY A 104 32.85 -1.26 -43.00
C GLY A 104 33.47 -0.29 -42.03
N TYR A 105 32.84 -0.14 -40.89
CA TYR A 105 33.29 0.68 -39.78
C TYR A 105 33.25 -0.12 -38.49
N THR A 106 34.31 -0.06 -37.72
CA THR A 106 34.34 -0.57 -36.35
C THR A 106 35.16 0.40 -35.50
N GLY A 107 34.55 0.96 -34.46
CA GLY A 107 35.23 1.94 -33.64
C GLY A 107 34.73 1.94 -32.21
N VAL A 108 35.60 2.31 -31.29
CA VAL A 108 35.30 2.56 -29.88
C VAL A 108 35.45 4.05 -29.59
N LEU A 109 34.38 4.65 -29.05
CA LEU A 109 34.40 6.04 -28.64
C LEU A 109 34.08 6.14 -27.16
N GLY A 110 34.96 6.77 -26.39
CA GLY A 110 34.71 7.20 -24.99
C GLY A 110 34.33 8.67 -24.95
N LYS A 111 33.23 8.99 -24.26
CA LYS A 111 32.81 10.36 -23.98
C LYS A 111 32.66 10.54 -22.46
N GLN A 112 33.34 11.55 -21.89
CA GLN A 112 33.20 12.00 -20.51
C GLN A 112 32.74 13.45 -20.48
N ILE A 113 31.61 13.68 -19.86
CA ILE A 113 31.12 15.03 -19.60
C ILE A 113 31.95 15.62 -18.45
N ILE A 114 32.61 16.75 -18.69
CA ILE A 114 33.40 17.50 -17.70
C ILE A 114 32.56 18.59 -17.07
N PHE A 115 31.73 19.25 -17.88
CA PHE A 115 30.82 20.29 -17.44
C PHE A 115 29.58 20.32 -18.35
N ASP A 116 28.40 20.41 -17.75
CA ASP A 116 27.11 20.46 -18.45
C ASP A 116 26.15 21.51 -17.87
N GLY A 117 26.71 22.58 -17.30
CA GLY A 117 25.88 23.56 -16.61
C GLY A 117 25.33 23.04 -15.28
N LEU A 118 26.00 22.08 -14.65
CA LEU A 118 25.58 21.38 -13.41
C LEU A 118 24.28 20.55 -13.56
N LYS A 119 23.81 20.28 -14.77
CA LYS A 119 22.62 19.46 -15.03
C LYS A 119 22.75 18.07 -14.40
N THR A 120 23.89 17.41 -14.61
CA THR A 120 24.17 16.07 -14.03
C THR A 120 24.17 16.12 -12.50
N TYR A 121 24.77 17.15 -11.89
CA TYR A 121 24.76 17.31 -10.44
C TYR A 121 23.35 17.50 -9.88
N TYR A 122 22.58 18.45 -10.42
CA TYR A 122 21.23 18.70 -9.94
C TYR A 122 20.24 17.58 -10.27
N SER A 123 20.37 16.90 -11.41
CA SER A 123 19.53 15.74 -11.71
C SER A 123 19.79 14.59 -10.74
N THR A 124 21.04 14.36 -10.38
CA THR A 124 21.41 13.34 -9.36
C THR A 124 20.86 13.73 -7.98
N GLN A 125 20.94 15.01 -7.61
CA GLN A 125 20.36 15.49 -6.36
C GLN A 125 18.83 15.36 -6.36
N ALA A 126 18.15 15.67 -7.46
CA ALA A 126 16.72 15.50 -7.62
C ALA A 126 16.31 14.01 -7.49
N ALA A 127 17.02 13.09 -8.13
CA ALA A 127 16.79 11.66 -8.01
C ALA A 127 16.97 11.17 -6.55
N LYS A 128 18.01 11.65 -5.85
CA LYS A 128 18.22 11.36 -4.44
C LYS A 128 17.05 11.84 -3.57
N THR A 129 16.56 13.04 -3.81
CA THR A 129 15.39 13.60 -3.08
C THR A 129 14.13 12.80 -3.39
N GLY A 130 13.93 12.36 -4.65
CA GLY A 130 12.84 11.49 -5.05
C GLY A 130 12.85 10.15 -4.30
N THR A 131 14.04 9.55 -4.10
CA THR A 131 14.17 8.34 -3.26
C THR A 131 13.76 8.60 -1.80
N GLN A 132 14.08 9.78 -1.25
CA GLN A 132 13.65 10.16 0.10
C GLN A 132 12.13 10.39 0.18
N SER A 133 11.54 11.00 -0.83
CA SER A 133 10.10 11.18 -0.96
C SER A 133 9.38 9.82 -0.97
N GLN A 134 9.88 8.84 -1.73
CA GLN A 134 9.31 7.49 -1.76
C GLN A 134 9.38 6.78 -0.41
N LYS A 135 10.40 7.02 0.40
CA LYS A 135 10.45 6.47 1.77
C LYS A 135 9.30 7.00 2.64
N GLN A 136 8.91 8.26 2.47
CA GLN A 136 7.73 8.81 3.15
C GLN A 136 6.42 8.19 2.62
N GLU A 137 6.36 7.87 1.34
CA GLU A 137 5.22 7.14 0.75
C GLU A 137 5.10 5.72 1.31
N VAL A 138 6.20 5.01 1.49
CA VAL A 138 6.21 3.70 2.15
C VAL A 138 5.70 3.80 3.58
N GLN A 139 6.12 4.84 4.32
CA GLN A 139 5.63 5.08 5.68
C GLN A 139 4.12 5.37 5.68
N ARG A 140 3.62 6.21 4.77
CA ARG A 140 2.19 6.47 4.60
C ARG A 140 1.41 5.17 4.31
N THR A 141 1.94 4.34 3.41
CA THR A 141 1.33 3.04 3.07
C THR A 141 1.33 2.09 4.27
N ALA A 142 2.38 2.09 5.08
CA ALA A 142 2.44 1.28 6.30
C ALA A 142 1.43 1.73 7.36
N ASP A 143 1.25 3.05 7.54
CA ASP A 143 0.26 3.62 8.45
C ASP A 143 -1.18 3.34 7.98
N GLU A 144 -1.43 3.41 6.68
CA GLU A 144 -2.71 3.05 6.06
C GLU A 144 -3.02 1.55 6.21
N LEU A 145 -2.01 0.70 5.99
CA LEU A 145 -2.14 -0.74 6.22
C LEU A 145 -2.43 -1.04 7.69
N ALA A 146 -1.74 -0.38 8.62
CA ALA A 146 -1.98 -0.55 10.05
C ALA A 146 -3.41 -0.16 10.44
N PHE A 147 -3.95 0.92 9.87
CA PHE A 147 -5.36 1.30 10.05
C PHE A 147 -6.30 0.23 9.49
N THR A 148 -6.09 -0.21 8.25
CA THR A 148 -6.97 -1.20 7.59
C THR A 148 -6.96 -2.54 8.34
N VAL A 149 -5.79 -2.99 8.83
CA VAL A 149 -5.68 -4.20 9.67
C VAL A 149 -6.44 -4.03 10.98
N THR A 150 -6.28 -2.87 11.65
CA THR A 150 -6.99 -2.57 12.89
C THR A 150 -8.50 -2.56 12.68
N GLN A 151 -8.97 -1.95 11.60
CA GLN A 151 -10.37 -1.93 11.21
C GLN A 151 -10.91 -3.36 10.99
N ALA A 152 -10.21 -4.18 10.18
CA ALA A 152 -10.63 -5.56 9.92
C ALA A 152 -10.61 -6.42 11.20
N PHE A 153 -9.64 -6.20 12.09
CA PHE A 153 -9.56 -6.88 13.39
C PHE A 153 -10.77 -6.57 14.29
N TYR A 154 -11.13 -5.30 14.44
CA TYR A 154 -12.27 -4.90 15.25
C TYR A 154 -13.61 -5.25 14.61
N GLN A 155 -13.72 -5.26 13.28
CA GLN A 155 -14.89 -5.77 12.57
C GLN A 155 -15.10 -7.28 12.80
N LEU A 156 -14.02 -8.07 12.89
CA LEU A 156 -14.13 -9.48 13.25
C LEU A 156 -14.56 -9.66 14.72
N ILE A 157 -14.10 -8.80 15.66
CA ILE A 157 -14.60 -8.79 17.05
C ILE A 157 -16.08 -8.46 17.05
N GLU A 158 -16.51 -7.41 16.33
CA GLU A 158 -17.90 -7.03 16.19
C GLU A 158 -18.78 -8.21 15.72
N ALA A 159 -18.36 -8.88 14.65
CA ALA A 159 -19.09 -10.02 14.12
C ALA A 159 -19.20 -11.17 15.14
N LYS A 160 -18.14 -11.46 15.89
CA LYS A 160 -18.15 -12.49 16.93
C LYS A 160 -19.08 -12.13 18.12
N GLU A 161 -19.01 -10.89 18.59
CA GLU A 161 -19.88 -10.44 19.70
C GLU A 161 -21.34 -10.39 19.24
N ASN A 162 -21.61 -9.95 18.00
CA ASN A 162 -22.96 -9.98 17.42
C ASN A 162 -23.50 -11.41 17.29
N LEU A 163 -22.66 -12.37 16.89
CA LEU A 163 -23.06 -13.79 16.87
C LEU A 163 -23.44 -14.28 18.27
N LYS A 164 -22.68 -13.91 19.30
CA LYS A 164 -23.01 -14.28 20.67
C LYS A 164 -24.35 -13.70 21.12
N VAL A 165 -24.60 -12.41 20.84
CA VAL A 165 -25.89 -11.75 21.15
C VAL A 165 -27.04 -12.43 20.39
N ALA A 166 -26.85 -12.78 19.11
CA ALA A 166 -27.87 -13.49 18.34
C ALA A 166 -28.18 -14.90 18.90
N GLN A 167 -27.16 -15.64 19.36
CA GLN A 167 -27.35 -16.94 20.02
C GLN A 167 -28.08 -16.82 21.34
N GLU A 168 -27.74 -15.84 22.17
CA GLU A 168 -28.45 -15.56 23.43
C GLU A 168 -29.92 -15.18 23.17
N ALA A 169 -30.18 -14.34 22.15
CA ALA A 169 -31.52 -13.96 21.74
C ALA A 169 -32.33 -15.18 21.23
N LEU A 170 -31.74 -16.09 20.48
CA LEU A 170 -32.36 -17.34 20.04
C LEU A 170 -32.74 -18.19 21.23
N GLN A 171 -31.86 -18.38 22.21
CA GLN A 171 -32.14 -19.14 23.41
C GLN A 171 -33.33 -18.54 24.16
N GLN A 172 -33.35 -17.22 24.37
CA GLN A 172 -34.44 -16.52 25.06
C GLN A 172 -35.78 -16.70 24.32
N ARG A 173 -35.78 -16.62 22.97
CA ARG A 173 -37.00 -16.82 22.19
C ARG A 173 -37.49 -18.27 22.20
N GLN A 174 -36.59 -19.24 22.21
CA GLN A 174 -36.94 -20.65 22.36
C GLN A 174 -37.57 -20.93 23.74
N GLU A 175 -37.00 -20.37 24.81
CA GLU A 175 -37.57 -20.49 26.16
C GLU A 175 -38.98 -19.87 26.26
N PHE A 176 -39.14 -18.66 25.69
CA PHE A 176 -40.44 -18.00 25.63
C PHE A 176 -41.44 -18.77 24.75
N GLY A 177 -41.00 -19.32 23.61
CA GLY A 177 -41.82 -20.15 22.74
C GLY A 177 -42.38 -21.39 23.45
N LYS A 178 -41.52 -22.11 24.18
CA LYS A 178 -41.93 -23.30 24.98
C LYS A 178 -42.95 -22.91 26.08
N LEU A 179 -42.73 -21.77 26.76
CA LEU A 179 -43.66 -21.28 27.78
C LEU A 179 -45.01 -20.91 27.15
N THR A 180 -45.03 -20.21 26.04
CA THR A 180 -46.24 -19.82 25.31
C THR A 180 -47.01 -21.05 24.79
N GLU A 181 -46.31 -22.05 24.29
CA GLU A 181 -46.90 -23.34 23.88
C GLU A 181 -47.61 -24.02 25.03
N ALA A 182 -46.96 -24.14 26.19
CA ALA A 182 -47.57 -24.70 27.39
C ALA A 182 -48.81 -23.91 27.86
N PHE A 183 -48.79 -22.59 27.76
CA PHE A 183 -49.95 -21.73 28.10
C PHE A 183 -51.06 -21.88 27.04
N TYR A 184 -50.76 -22.08 25.77
CA TYR A 184 -51.74 -22.34 24.71
C TYR A 184 -52.46 -23.69 24.97
N GLN A 185 -51.68 -24.73 25.24
CA GLN A 185 -52.25 -26.06 25.58
C GLN A 185 -53.16 -26.04 26.83
N ALA A 186 -52.80 -25.18 27.77
CA ALA A 186 -53.61 -24.94 28.97
C ALA A 186 -54.78 -23.95 28.76
N GLY A 187 -55.01 -23.46 27.53
CA GLY A 187 -56.10 -22.52 27.19
C GLY A 187 -55.92 -21.11 27.78
N LYS A 188 -54.69 -20.73 28.20
CA LYS A 188 -54.41 -19.44 28.88
C LYS A 188 -54.04 -18.32 27.91
N VAL A 189 -53.62 -18.66 26.69
CA VAL A 189 -53.25 -17.70 25.63
C VAL A 189 -53.90 -18.06 24.30
N THR A 190 -53.94 -17.12 23.36
CA THR A 190 -54.57 -17.30 22.06
C THR A 190 -53.65 -18.10 21.10
N ASN A 191 -54.27 -18.71 20.07
CA ASN A 191 -53.49 -19.33 18.96
C ASN A 191 -52.59 -18.28 18.26
N LEU A 192 -53.03 -16.99 18.22
CA LEU A 192 -52.23 -15.92 17.63
C LEU A 192 -50.93 -15.70 18.42
N ASP A 193 -50.97 -15.74 19.77
CA ASP A 193 -49.76 -15.58 20.58
C ASP A 193 -48.78 -16.74 20.39
N TYR A 194 -49.29 -17.96 20.31
CA TYR A 194 -48.49 -19.14 20.02
C TYR A 194 -47.81 -19.08 18.63
N VAL A 195 -48.57 -18.73 17.59
CA VAL A 195 -48.02 -18.62 16.23
C VAL A 195 -46.99 -17.49 16.16
N ARG A 196 -47.22 -16.34 16.81
CA ARG A 196 -46.23 -15.26 16.89
C ARG A 196 -44.95 -15.68 17.60
N ALA A 197 -45.04 -16.35 18.73
CA ALA A 197 -43.86 -16.84 19.43
C ALA A 197 -43.05 -17.84 18.57
N LYS A 198 -43.72 -18.72 17.85
CA LYS A 198 -43.07 -19.65 16.91
C LYS A 198 -42.39 -18.94 15.74
N SER A 199 -43.04 -17.92 15.16
CA SER A 199 -42.40 -17.08 14.08
C SER A 199 -41.13 -16.41 14.58
N GLN A 200 -41.16 -15.86 15.80
CA GLN A 200 -40.01 -15.19 16.41
C GLN A 200 -38.84 -16.13 16.69
N VAL A 201 -39.07 -17.42 16.95
CA VAL A 201 -37.99 -18.43 17.02
C VAL A 201 -37.33 -18.61 15.66
N SER A 202 -38.14 -18.78 14.59
CA SER A 202 -37.61 -18.94 13.23
C SER A 202 -36.82 -17.71 12.74
N GLU A 203 -37.29 -16.52 13.07
CA GLU A 203 -36.56 -15.27 12.79
C GLU A 203 -35.20 -15.23 13.53
N ALA A 204 -35.15 -15.68 14.79
CA ALA A 204 -33.90 -15.72 15.55
C ALA A 204 -32.93 -16.80 15.02
N GLU A 205 -33.45 -17.94 14.57
CA GLU A 205 -32.62 -18.96 13.90
C GLU A 205 -31.95 -18.41 12.63
N GLN A 206 -32.73 -17.69 11.81
CA GLN A 206 -32.17 -17.01 10.63
C GLN A 206 -31.11 -15.97 11.01
N ALA A 207 -31.35 -15.15 12.05
CA ALA A 207 -30.39 -14.16 12.53
C ALA A 207 -29.06 -14.78 12.98
N VAL A 208 -29.09 -15.96 13.61
CA VAL A 208 -27.86 -16.71 13.96
C VAL A 208 -27.11 -17.16 12.72
N VAL A 209 -27.80 -17.66 11.68
CA VAL A 209 -27.16 -18.04 10.41
C VAL A 209 -26.51 -16.86 9.73
N GLU A 210 -27.17 -15.70 9.71
CA GLU A 210 -26.62 -14.45 9.17
C GLU A 210 -25.39 -13.99 9.95
N ALA A 211 -25.42 -14.03 11.26
CA ALA A 211 -24.28 -13.67 12.12
C ALA A 211 -23.10 -14.63 11.94
N GLN A 212 -23.35 -15.95 11.76
CA GLN A 212 -22.28 -16.92 11.43
C GLN A 212 -21.62 -16.62 10.06
N ASN A 213 -22.42 -16.25 9.06
CA ASN A 213 -21.91 -15.84 7.77
C ASN A 213 -21.08 -14.56 7.86
N ALA A 214 -21.51 -13.58 8.67
CA ALA A 214 -20.78 -12.35 8.92
C ALA A 214 -19.40 -12.62 9.58
N VAL A 215 -19.32 -13.55 10.52
CA VAL A 215 -18.02 -13.98 11.10
C VAL A 215 -17.10 -14.60 10.05
N ARG A 216 -17.65 -15.48 9.18
CA ARG A 216 -16.84 -16.07 8.10
C ARG A 216 -16.30 -15.00 7.16
N LEU A 217 -17.15 -14.09 6.70
CA LEU A 217 -16.75 -12.99 5.83
C LEU A 217 -15.70 -12.08 6.50
N ALA A 218 -15.86 -11.74 7.77
CA ALA A 218 -14.90 -10.91 8.49
C ALA A 218 -13.53 -11.60 8.64
N LYS A 219 -13.49 -12.94 8.81
CA LYS A 219 -12.25 -13.73 8.80
C LYS A 219 -11.54 -13.66 7.44
N GLU A 220 -12.27 -13.80 6.34
CA GLU A 220 -11.74 -13.69 4.98
C GLU A 220 -11.18 -12.28 4.69
N ILE A 221 -11.89 -11.24 5.10
CA ILE A 221 -11.44 -9.85 4.97
C ILE A 221 -10.13 -9.63 5.73
N LEU A 222 -10.05 -10.14 6.97
CA LEU A 222 -8.82 -10.05 7.77
C LEU A 222 -7.67 -10.81 7.12
N SER A 223 -7.89 -12.06 6.69
CA SER A 223 -6.88 -12.88 6.01
C SER A 223 -6.31 -12.19 4.78
N ARG A 224 -7.17 -11.65 3.92
CA ARG A 224 -6.78 -10.85 2.75
C ARG A 224 -5.98 -9.61 3.14
N THR A 225 -6.41 -8.89 4.17
CA THR A 225 -5.75 -7.66 4.63
C THR A 225 -4.36 -7.96 5.19
N LEU A 226 -4.17 -9.10 5.83
CA LEU A 226 -2.87 -9.59 6.29
C LEU A 226 -1.95 -10.01 5.13
N GLY A 227 -2.48 -10.25 3.93
CA GLY A 227 -1.74 -10.76 2.78
C GLY A 227 -1.52 -12.27 2.83
N LEU A 228 -2.39 -13.00 3.54
CA LEU A 228 -2.34 -14.45 3.65
C LEU A 228 -3.06 -15.13 2.47
N ASN A 229 -2.65 -16.35 2.12
CA ASN A 229 -3.31 -17.15 1.11
C ASN A 229 -4.69 -17.62 1.59
N GLU A 230 -5.63 -17.83 0.67
CA GLU A 230 -7.03 -18.24 0.94
C GLU A 230 -7.18 -19.51 1.78
N GLN A 231 -6.16 -20.36 1.83
CA GLN A 231 -6.19 -21.63 2.58
C GLN A 231 -5.89 -21.49 4.08
N VAL A 232 -5.50 -20.29 4.53
CA VAL A 232 -5.08 -20.05 5.91
C VAL A 232 -6.27 -19.61 6.75
N GLN A 233 -6.71 -20.43 7.69
CA GLN A 233 -7.72 -20.03 8.67
C GLN A 233 -7.12 -19.09 9.71
N VAL A 234 -7.63 -17.85 9.74
CA VAL A 234 -7.24 -16.84 10.72
C VAL A 234 -8.28 -16.78 11.82
N ASP A 235 -7.83 -16.77 13.06
CA ASP A 235 -8.67 -16.43 14.20
C ASP A 235 -7.93 -15.46 15.14
N ILE A 236 -8.69 -14.71 15.94
CA ILE A 236 -8.15 -13.64 16.77
C ILE A 236 -8.43 -13.85 18.24
N LYS A 237 -7.48 -13.40 19.07
CA LYS A 237 -7.65 -13.14 20.51
C LYS A 237 -7.87 -11.65 20.71
N GLY A 238 -9.07 -11.26 21.10
CA GLY A 238 -9.37 -9.87 21.40
C GLY A 238 -10.72 -9.76 22.08
N LYS A 239 -10.84 -8.74 22.94
CA LYS A 239 -12.11 -8.33 23.53
C LYS A 239 -12.25 -6.83 23.34
N LEU A 240 -13.48 -6.37 23.30
CA LEU A 240 -13.74 -4.94 23.33
C LEU A 240 -13.25 -4.34 24.64
N PRO A 241 -12.63 -3.15 24.63
CA PRO A 241 -12.19 -2.48 25.84
C PRO A 241 -13.39 -2.14 26.70
N GLN A 242 -13.17 -2.09 28.02
CA GLN A 242 -14.20 -1.68 28.98
C GLN A 242 -14.15 -0.18 29.28
N GLU A 243 -12.96 0.43 29.10
CA GLU A 243 -12.74 1.85 29.38
C GLU A 243 -12.50 2.60 28.06
N PHE A 244 -13.11 3.78 27.96
CA PHE A 244 -13.08 4.64 26.78
C PHE A 244 -12.61 6.04 27.18
N ALA A 245 -11.32 6.30 27.03
CA ALA A 245 -10.72 7.58 27.34
C ALA A 245 -11.17 8.68 26.37
N ALA A 246 -11.21 9.93 26.84
CA ALA A 246 -11.47 11.06 25.95
C ALA A 246 -10.38 11.19 24.88
N ALA A 247 -10.75 11.63 23.68
CA ALA A 247 -9.79 11.99 22.66
C ALA A 247 -8.91 13.15 23.16
N GLY A 248 -7.64 13.15 22.79
CA GLY A 248 -6.71 14.22 23.16
C GLY A 248 -7.15 15.59 22.63
N ASP A 249 -6.48 16.66 23.07
CA ASP A 249 -6.76 18.00 22.57
C ASP A 249 -6.49 18.11 21.07
N MET A 250 -7.47 18.63 20.33
CA MET A 250 -7.43 18.77 18.88
C MET A 250 -6.26 19.62 18.39
N ASN A 251 -5.91 20.69 19.15
CA ASN A 251 -4.83 21.57 18.75
C ASN A 251 -3.46 20.89 18.90
N SER A 252 -3.27 20.12 19.97
CA SER A 252 -2.05 19.34 20.19
C SER A 252 -1.87 18.27 19.11
N LEU A 253 -2.93 17.54 18.77
CA LEU A 253 -2.94 16.56 17.67
C LEU A 253 -2.58 17.22 16.32
N TRP A 254 -3.15 18.39 16.04
CA TRP A 254 -2.82 19.11 14.80
C TRP A 254 -1.36 19.52 14.72
N GLN A 255 -0.77 20.01 15.83
CA GLN A 255 0.66 20.34 15.86
C GLN A 255 1.55 19.10 15.68
N GLU A 256 1.10 17.97 16.19
CA GLU A 256 1.81 16.71 15.98
C GLU A 256 1.72 16.27 14.52
N VAL A 257 0.55 16.32 13.88
CA VAL A 257 0.34 16.02 12.45
C VAL A 257 1.29 16.84 11.57
N LEU A 258 1.40 18.13 11.80
CA LEU A 258 2.28 18.99 11.02
C LEU A 258 3.77 18.57 11.08
N LYS A 259 4.18 17.89 12.15
CA LYS A 259 5.57 17.43 12.35
C LYS A 259 5.81 15.99 11.89
N THR A 260 4.81 15.12 12.03
CA THR A 260 5.01 13.67 11.90
C THR A 260 4.39 13.07 10.65
N ASN A 261 3.33 13.68 10.11
CA ASN A 261 2.57 13.11 9.00
C ASN A 261 3.46 12.86 7.77
N PRO A 262 3.53 11.61 7.28
CA PRO A 262 4.42 11.23 6.18
C PRO A 262 3.98 11.83 4.84
N GLU A 263 2.70 12.12 4.64
CA GLU A 263 2.20 12.73 3.41
C GLU A 263 2.64 14.19 3.28
N ILE A 264 2.66 14.94 4.39
CA ILE A 264 3.18 16.32 4.41
C ILE A 264 4.68 16.30 4.13
N LYS A 265 5.44 15.42 4.81
CA LYS A 265 6.89 15.27 4.57
C LYS A 265 7.20 14.89 3.13
N LYS A 266 6.39 14.00 2.54
CA LYS A 266 6.51 13.63 1.13
C LYS A 266 6.33 14.84 0.22
N LEU A 267 5.28 15.63 0.42
CA LEU A 267 5.01 16.82 -0.39
C LEU A 267 6.14 17.86 -0.27
N ASP A 268 6.74 18.02 0.92
CA ASP A 268 7.90 18.89 1.09
C ASP A 268 9.11 18.41 0.29
N LEU A 269 9.35 17.11 0.27
CA LEU A 269 10.42 16.51 -0.54
C LEU A 269 10.14 16.61 -2.04
N ASP A 270 8.88 16.43 -2.47
CA ASP A 270 8.47 16.57 -3.87
C ASP A 270 8.67 18.03 -4.36
N ILE A 271 8.34 19.01 -3.51
CA ILE A 271 8.59 20.43 -3.78
C ILE A 271 10.10 20.69 -3.89
N ALA A 272 10.91 20.21 -2.95
CA ALA A 272 12.37 20.38 -2.97
C ALA A 272 13.00 19.71 -4.21
N GLN A 273 12.50 18.56 -4.62
CA GLN A 273 12.88 17.89 -5.87
C GLN A 273 12.54 18.76 -7.08
N SER A 274 11.33 19.28 -7.16
CA SER A 274 10.87 20.13 -8.26
C SER A 274 11.66 21.43 -8.35
N GLN A 275 11.98 22.06 -7.23
CA GLN A 275 12.88 23.23 -7.17
C GLN A 275 14.29 22.92 -7.70
N THR A 276 14.77 21.70 -7.43
CA THR A 276 16.06 21.24 -7.96
C THR A 276 15.99 21.03 -9.47
N LEU A 277 14.85 20.54 -10.01
CA LEU A 277 14.64 20.40 -11.44
C LEU A 277 14.58 21.74 -12.19
N ILE A 278 14.16 22.83 -11.55
CA ILE A 278 14.31 24.19 -12.11
C ILE A 278 15.81 24.51 -12.35
N LYS A 279 16.68 24.11 -11.42
CA LYS A 279 18.13 24.31 -11.57
C LYS A 279 18.70 23.47 -12.72
N VAL A 280 18.19 22.24 -12.90
CA VAL A 280 18.52 21.40 -14.05
C VAL A 280 18.15 22.11 -15.36
N ALA A 281 16.92 22.62 -15.46
CA ALA A 281 16.47 23.34 -16.66
C ALA A 281 17.30 24.60 -16.92
N ARG A 282 17.67 25.35 -15.87
CA ARG A 282 18.57 26.52 -16.00
C ARG A 282 19.98 26.16 -16.47
N GLY A 283 20.46 24.96 -16.14
CA GLY A 283 21.76 24.45 -16.61
C GLY A 283 21.89 24.42 -18.14
N SER A 284 20.77 24.33 -18.87
CA SER A 284 20.75 24.39 -20.33
C SER A 284 21.11 25.77 -20.94
N TYR A 285 21.18 26.83 -20.13
CA TYR A 285 21.74 28.11 -20.55
C TYR A 285 23.28 28.11 -20.61
N LEU A 286 23.93 27.08 -20.08
CA LEU A 286 25.38 27.01 -19.97
C LEU A 286 25.92 26.00 -21.00
N PRO A 287 27.20 26.17 -21.46
CA PRO A 287 27.81 25.25 -22.39
C PRO A 287 27.98 23.84 -21.78
N GLU A 288 27.97 22.82 -22.63
CA GLU A 288 28.42 21.48 -22.30
C GLU A 288 29.88 21.32 -22.75
N VAL A 289 30.75 20.86 -21.86
CA VAL A 289 32.14 20.54 -22.15
C VAL A 289 32.37 19.07 -21.92
N SER A 290 32.87 18.35 -22.93
CA SER A 290 33.17 16.93 -22.85
C SER A 290 34.57 16.62 -23.35
N LEU A 291 35.17 15.62 -22.71
CA LEU A 291 36.38 14.94 -23.22
C LEU A 291 35.91 13.77 -24.04
N GLN A 292 36.43 13.66 -25.26
CA GLN A 292 36.16 12.51 -26.12
C GLN A 292 37.49 11.92 -26.59
N ALA A 293 37.58 10.59 -26.57
CA ALA A 293 38.72 9.84 -27.08
C ALA A 293 38.25 8.54 -27.70
N GLY A 294 38.80 8.17 -28.84
CA GLY A 294 38.39 6.95 -29.52
C GLY A 294 39.34 6.54 -30.61
N SER A 295 39.15 5.33 -31.08
CA SER A 295 39.83 4.79 -32.26
C SER A 295 38.83 4.01 -33.10
N ASP A 296 38.94 4.16 -34.41
CA ASP A 296 38.12 3.44 -35.36
C ASP A 296 38.97 2.81 -36.47
N VAL A 297 38.39 1.84 -37.12
CA VAL A 297 38.94 1.18 -38.29
C VAL A 297 37.89 1.22 -39.40
N LYS A 298 38.24 1.84 -40.51
CA LYS A 298 37.37 1.94 -41.69
C LYS A 298 37.92 1.04 -42.81
N HIS A 299 37.04 0.21 -43.37
CA HIS A 299 37.31 -0.62 -44.56
C HIS A 299 36.55 -0.03 -45.73
N ARG A 300 37.27 0.39 -46.76
CA ARG A 300 36.70 0.94 -48.00
C ARG A 300 37.23 0.22 -49.21
N ASP A 301 36.41 0.08 -50.26
CA ASP A 301 36.79 -0.58 -51.53
C ASP A 301 38.04 0.06 -52.20
N LEU A 302 38.18 1.38 -52.00
CA LEU A 302 39.33 2.14 -52.51
C LEU A 302 40.05 2.82 -51.32
N GLY A 303 41.15 2.27 -50.87
CA GLY A 303 41.97 2.92 -49.84
C GLY A 303 42.43 2.06 -48.69
N GLY A 304 42.01 0.80 -48.63
CA GLY A 304 42.46 -0.16 -47.61
C GLY A 304 41.91 0.13 -46.21
N THR A 305 42.45 -0.58 -45.23
CA THR A 305 42.09 -0.48 -43.80
C THR A 305 43.06 0.49 -43.13
N LYS A 306 42.55 1.57 -42.56
CA LYS A 306 43.35 2.50 -41.76
C LYS A 306 42.74 2.71 -40.39
N PRO A 307 43.50 2.50 -39.30
CA PRO A 307 43.07 2.96 -38.00
C PRO A 307 43.17 4.48 -37.88
N GLU A 308 42.12 5.10 -37.42
CA GLU A 308 42.08 6.52 -37.08
C GLU A 308 41.85 6.67 -35.57
N TRP A 309 42.37 7.73 -35.00
CA TRP A 309 42.11 8.05 -33.61
C TRP A 309 41.66 9.50 -33.49
N ILE A 310 40.78 9.74 -32.52
CA ILE A 310 40.32 11.07 -32.13
C ILE A 310 40.54 11.26 -30.65
N GLY A 311 41.01 12.43 -30.22
CA GLY A 311 41.10 12.80 -28.84
C GLY A 311 41.05 14.32 -28.71
N GLY A 312 40.21 14.80 -27.81
CA GLY A 312 40.10 16.25 -27.63
C GLY A 312 39.00 16.65 -26.61
N VAL A 313 39.00 17.95 -26.35
CA VAL A 313 37.96 18.61 -25.56
C VAL A 313 36.98 19.25 -26.54
N PHE A 314 35.69 18.92 -26.34
CA PHE A 314 34.60 19.42 -27.19
C PHE A 314 33.70 20.28 -26.33
N MET A 315 33.36 21.48 -26.82
CA MET A 315 32.43 22.40 -26.21
C MET A 315 31.26 22.65 -27.15
N GLU A 316 30.05 22.47 -26.62
CA GLU A 316 28.81 22.77 -27.32
C GLU A 316 28.06 23.86 -26.50
N TYR A 317 27.73 24.98 -27.16
CA TYR A 317 27.01 26.09 -26.55
C TYR A 317 25.82 26.48 -27.42
N PRO A 318 24.59 26.15 -27.00
CA PRO A 318 23.38 26.52 -27.71
C PRO A 318 23.04 27.99 -27.50
N PHE A 319 23.66 28.90 -28.25
CA PHE A 319 23.49 30.35 -28.12
C PHE A 319 22.11 30.82 -28.61
N PHE A 320 21.41 30.06 -29.42
CA PHE A 320 20.05 30.35 -29.88
C PHE A 320 19.26 29.09 -30.16
N GLU A 321 18.18 28.89 -29.39
CA GLU A 321 17.27 27.73 -29.47
C GLU A 321 15.79 28.15 -29.63
N GLY A 322 15.51 29.36 -30.16
CA GLY A 322 14.14 29.84 -30.35
C GLY A 322 13.31 29.94 -29.06
N GLY A 323 13.95 30.08 -27.90
CA GLY A 323 13.29 30.20 -26.60
C GLY A 323 12.99 28.88 -25.89
N LEU A 324 13.52 27.73 -26.38
CA LEU A 324 13.29 26.39 -25.80
C LEU A 324 13.66 26.33 -24.33
N THR A 325 14.88 26.74 -23.96
CA THR A 325 15.35 26.71 -22.56
C THR A 325 14.51 27.60 -21.64
N ARG A 326 14.07 28.79 -22.12
CA ARG A 326 13.16 29.66 -21.36
C ARG A 326 11.81 28.96 -21.09
N ALA A 327 11.26 28.27 -22.10
CA ALA A 327 10.01 27.55 -21.96
C ALA A 327 10.15 26.36 -20.98
N GLN A 328 11.28 25.64 -21.02
CA GLN A 328 11.56 24.54 -20.07
C GLN A 328 11.67 25.04 -18.63
N VAL A 329 12.33 26.18 -18.38
CA VAL A 329 12.41 26.79 -17.04
C VAL A 329 11.03 27.26 -16.58
N ALA A 330 10.22 27.88 -17.45
CA ALA A 330 8.86 28.29 -17.14
C ALA A 330 7.98 27.08 -16.78
N LYS A 331 8.08 26.00 -17.56
CA LYS A 331 7.39 24.72 -17.28
C LYS A 331 7.76 24.17 -15.90
N ALA A 332 9.05 24.03 -15.58
CA ALA A 332 9.50 23.52 -14.30
C ALA A 332 9.06 24.42 -13.12
N SER A 333 9.06 25.74 -13.31
CA SER A 333 8.57 26.70 -12.30
C SER A 333 7.05 26.51 -12.07
N SER A 334 6.26 26.36 -13.13
CA SER A 334 4.82 26.11 -13.02
C SER A 334 4.51 24.78 -12.33
N GLN A 335 5.31 23.74 -12.57
CA GLN A 335 5.18 22.45 -11.87
C GLN A 335 5.45 22.59 -10.36
N THR A 336 6.42 23.42 -9.98
CA THR A 336 6.68 23.69 -8.56
C THR A 336 5.52 24.45 -7.91
N LEU A 337 4.92 25.43 -8.60
CA LEU A 337 3.74 26.15 -8.10
C LEU A 337 2.54 25.20 -7.94
N GLN A 338 2.31 24.28 -8.88
CA GLN A 338 1.27 23.27 -8.77
C GLN A 338 1.46 22.41 -7.50
N LEU A 339 2.70 22.01 -7.18
CA LEU A 339 2.98 21.24 -5.96
C LEU A 339 2.75 22.04 -4.68
N LEU A 340 3.04 23.34 -4.69
CA LEU A 340 2.76 24.24 -3.55
C LEU A 340 1.25 24.36 -3.30
N GLU A 341 0.46 24.56 -4.35
CA GLU A 341 -1.00 24.62 -4.21
C GLU A 341 -1.58 23.24 -3.81
N LYS A 342 -1.06 22.16 -4.36
CA LYS A 342 -1.42 20.79 -3.92
C LYS A 342 -1.12 20.57 -2.43
N LYS A 343 0.03 21.05 -1.92
CA LYS A 343 0.34 20.97 -0.49
C LYS A 343 -0.66 21.77 0.34
N ARG A 344 -1.01 22.98 -0.10
CA ARG A 344 -2.01 23.83 0.59
C ARG A 344 -3.37 23.16 0.67
N ASP A 345 -3.85 22.62 -0.45
CA ASP A 345 -5.12 21.88 -0.51
C ASP A 345 -5.09 20.66 0.41
N ARG A 346 -4.02 19.88 0.34
CA ARG A 346 -3.89 18.67 1.15
C ARG A 346 -3.80 18.95 2.66
N LEU A 347 -3.15 20.02 3.07
CA LEU A 347 -3.14 20.46 4.48
C LEU A 347 -4.56 20.74 4.99
N ASN A 348 -5.40 21.42 4.18
CA ASN A 348 -6.80 21.64 4.51
C ASN A 348 -7.57 20.31 4.61
N GLY A 349 -7.36 19.40 3.66
CA GLY A 349 -7.96 18.07 3.65
C GLY A 349 -7.59 17.26 4.91
N ILE A 350 -6.31 17.19 5.25
CA ILE A 350 -5.83 16.47 6.46
C ILE A 350 -6.44 17.07 7.74
N LYS A 351 -6.61 18.41 7.81
CA LYS A 351 -7.26 19.04 8.95
C LYS A 351 -8.72 18.64 9.08
N VAL A 352 -9.45 18.55 7.95
CA VAL A 352 -10.83 18.06 7.93
C VAL A 352 -10.89 16.59 8.32
N ASP A 353 -10.02 15.74 7.75
CA ASP A 353 -9.93 14.32 8.07
C ASP A 353 -9.68 14.09 9.58
N LEU A 354 -8.74 14.85 10.18
CA LEU A 354 -8.45 14.79 11.60
C LEU A 354 -9.65 15.24 12.45
N THR A 355 -10.29 16.34 12.07
CA THR A 355 -11.46 16.85 12.79
C THR A 355 -12.62 15.86 12.77
N THR A 356 -12.84 15.21 11.62
CA THR A 356 -13.86 14.18 11.46
C THR A 356 -13.53 12.97 12.33
N ALA A 357 -12.33 12.44 12.23
CA ALA A 357 -11.91 11.28 13.03
C ALA A 357 -11.98 11.55 14.53
N TRP A 358 -11.61 12.75 14.97
CA TRP A 358 -11.70 13.17 16.37
C TRP A 358 -13.17 13.24 16.86
N LYS A 359 -14.06 13.83 16.05
CA LYS A 359 -15.49 13.90 16.36
C LYS A 359 -16.13 12.50 16.36
N ASP A 360 -15.78 11.66 15.41
CA ASP A 360 -16.31 10.28 15.33
C ASP A 360 -15.90 9.46 16.56
N GLN A 361 -14.64 9.58 17.01
CA GLN A 361 -14.18 8.93 18.23
C GLN A 361 -14.93 9.45 19.47
N GLU A 362 -15.12 10.77 19.59
CA GLU A 362 -15.83 11.34 20.75
C GLU A 362 -17.33 10.99 20.74
N ASN A 363 -17.98 11.02 19.57
CA ASN A 363 -19.35 10.55 19.42
C ASN A 363 -19.50 9.08 19.79
N ALA A 364 -18.55 8.24 19.38
CA ALA A 364 -18.55 6.83 19.72
C ALA A 364 -18.37 6.63 21.24
N ARG A 365 -17.48 7.38 21.88
CA ARG A 365 -17.26 7.36 23.32
C ARG A 365 -18.54 7.72 24.10
N GLN A 366 -19.21 8.80 23.71
CA GLN A 366 -20.49 9.22 24.33
C GLN A 366 -21.57 8.19 24.02
N GLY A 367 -21.63 7.66 22.83
CA GLY A 367 -22.53 6.60 22.42
C GLY A 367 -22.40 5.35 23.30
N VAL A 368 -21.16 4.93 23.61
CA VAL A 368 -20.93 3.81 24.54
C VAL A 368 -21.50 4.11 25.92
N ALA A 369 -21.26 5.30 26.47
CA ALA A 369 -21.74 5.66 27.82
C ALA A 369 -23.28 5.66 27.90
N THR A 370 -23.94 6.28 26.90
CA THR A 370 -25.40 6.34 26.83
C THR A 370 -26.02 4.96 26.60
N THR A 371 -25.47 4.20 25.62
CA THR A 371 -26.04 2.90 25.26
C THR A 371 -25.83 1.85 26.37
N ARG A 372 -24.76 1.94 27.16
CA ARG A 372 -24.54 1.08 28.32
C ARG A 372 -25.68 1.26 29.36
N GLN A 373 -26.11 2.50 29.59
CA GLN A 373 -27.29 2.77 30.46
C GLN A 373 -28.57 2.22 29.83
N THR A 374 -28.74 2.38 28.51
CA THR A 374 -29.90 1.84 27.78
C THR A 374 -29.96 0.31 27.88
N VAL A 375 -28.82 -0.40 27.74
CA VAL A 375 -28.76 -1.86 27.91
C VAL A 375 -29.21 -2.27 29.29
N ALA A 376 -28.71 -1.60 30.35
CA ALA A 376 -29.09 -1.90 31.73
C ALA A 376 -30.61 -1.71 31.98
N THR A 377 -31.18 -0.61 31.47
CA THR A 377 -32.63 -0.33 31.58
C THR A 377 -33.44 -1.38 30.77
N ASN A 378 -33.03 -1.76 29.60
CA ASN A 378 -33.71 -2.76 28.77
C ASN A 378 -33.59 -4.18 29.36
N GLU A 379 -32.50 -4.50 30.05
CA GLU A 379 -32.35 -5.76 30.80
C GLU A 379 -33.37 -5.83 31.94
N GLU A 380 -33.53 -4.77 32.72
CA GLU A 380 -34.52 -4.69 33.80
C GLU A 380 -35.97 -4.74 33.27
N ALA A 381 -36.25 -3.99 32.19
CA ALA A 381 -37.55 -3.96 31.53
C ALA A 381 -37.95 -5.36 30.99
N TYR A 382 -37.03 -6.03 30.31
CA TYR A 382 -37.26 -7.37 29.80
C TYR A 382 -37.50 -8.39 30.94
N ALA A 383 -36.66 -8.37 31.98
CA ALA A 383 -36.82 -9.25 33.13
C ALA A 383 -38.16 -9.04 33.82
N SER A 384 -38.60 -7.79 33.97
CA SER A 384 -39.91 -7.41 34.55
C SER A 384 -41.07 -7.90 33.69
N ALA A 385 -41.03 -7.67 32.37
CA ALA A 385 -42.05 -8.13 31.44
C ALA A 385 -42.18 -9.67 31.46
N GLN A 386 -41.06 -10.39 31.50
CA GLN A 386 -41.04 -11.84 31.59
C GLN A 386 -41.66 -12.35 32.89
N ALA A 387 -41.35 -11.70 34.05
CA ALA A 387 -41.91 -12.07 35.33
C ALA A 387 -43.42 -11.82 35.36
N LEU A 388 -43.89 -10.67 34.90
CA LEU A 388 -45.32 -10.34 34.83
C LEU A 388 -46.09 -11.29 33.90
N TYR A 389 -45.54 -11.65 32.77
CA TYR A 389 -46.14 -12.61 31.83
C TYR A 389 -46.32 -13.98 32.46
N ARG A 390 -45.32 -14.50 33.18
CA ARG A 390 -45.42 -15.78 33.92
C ARG A 390 -46.59 -15.80 34.93
N HIS A 391 -46.89 -14.64 35.50
CA HIS A 391 -48.01 -14.47 36.46
C HIS A 391 -49.34 -14.05 35.80
N GLY A 392 -49.41 -13.99 34.46
CA GLY A 392 -50.59 -13.59 33.71
C GLY A 392 -50.97 -12.10 33.83
N LYS A 393 -50.00 -11.25 34.22
CA LYS A 393 -50.19 -9.79 34.43
C LYS A 393 -49.65 -8.94 33.26
N ALA A 394 -49.00 -9.53 32.29
CA ALA A 394 -48.54 -8.90 31.03
C ALA A 394 -48.92 -9.78 29.86
N ILE A 395 -48.99 -9.20 28.67
CA ILE A 395 -49.25 -9.92 27.41
C ILE A 395 -47.92 -10.38 26.77
N GLY A 396 -47.97 -11.40 25.89
CA GLY A 396 -46.77 -11.92 25.22
C GLY A 396 -46.06 -10.88 24.37
N LEU A 397 -46.77 -9.88 23.85
CA LEU A 397 -46.19 -8.80 23.05
C LEU A 397 -45.20 -7.93 23.87
N ASP A 398 -45.47 -7.69 25.15
CA ASP A 398 -44.60 -6.92 26.02
C ASP A 398 -43.23 -7.60 26.21
N VAL A 399 -43.24 -8.95 26.35
CA VAL A 399 -42.02 -9.75 26.46
C VAL A 399 -41.23 -9.72 25.14
N LEU A 400 -41.92 -9.89 24.02
CA LEU A 400 -41.27 -9.86 22.68
C LEU A 400 -40.68 -8.48 22.43
N GLN A 401 -41.37 -7.39 22.76
CA GLN A 401 -40.83 -6.03 22.58
C GLN A 401 -39.59 -5.83 23.47
N GLY A 402 -39.64 -6.22 24.74
CA GLY A 402 -38.49 -6.16 25.64
C GLY A 402 -37.27 -6.93 25.12
N GLN A 403 -37.45 -8.10 24.46
CA GLN A 403 -36.38 -8.86 23.81
C GLN A 403 -35.77 -8.11 22.63
N VAL A 404 -36.61 -7.51 21.78
CA VAL A 404 -36.16 -6.71 20.64
C VAL A 404 -35.35 -5.52 21.09
N ASP A 405 -35.84 -4.78 22.08
CA ASP A 405 -35.20 -3.58 22.60
C ASP A 405 -33.86 -3.91 23.29
N LEU A 406 -33.81 -4.99 24.06
CA LEU A 406 -32.56 -5.47 24.67
C LEU A 406 -31.54 -5.92 23.63
N THR A 407 -31.95 -6.74 22.68
CA THR A 407 -31.06 -7.24 21.62
C THR A 407 -30.54 -6.09 20.79
N GLY A 408 -31.40 -5.16 20.38
CA GLY A 408 -31.04 -3.97 19.62
C GLY A 408 -30.05 -3.07 20.36
N SER A 409 -30.27 -2.81 21.63
CA SER A 409 -29.35 -2.00 22.45
C SER A 409 -27.99 -2.66 22.66
N ARG A 410 -27.92 -3.98 22.78
CA ARG A 410 -26.64 -4.74 22.85
C ARG A 410 -25.85 -4.64 21.55
N PHE A 411 -26.49 -4.82 20.38
CA PHE A 411 -25.83 -4.60 19.09
C PHE A 411 -25.30 -3.16 18.94
N GLN A 412 -26.08 -2.19 19.40
CA GLN A 412 -25.68 -0.79 19.33
C GLN A 412 -24.48 -0.50 20.23
N LEU A 413 -24.40 -1.09 21.42
CA LEU A 413 -23.27 -0.97 22.33
C LEU A 413 -21.97 -1.52 21.68
N ILE A 414 -22.05 -2.71 21.08
CA ILE A 414 -20.92 -3.34 20.37
C ILE A 414 -20.46 -2.42 19.25
N ARG A 415 -21.39 -1.90 18.45
CA ARG A 415 -21.08 -0.99 17.32
C ARG A 415 -20.35 0.29 17.78
N TYR A 416 -20.81 0.94 18.86
CA TYR A 416 -20.13 2.13 19.38
C TYR A 416 -18.76 1.82 19.97
N ALA A 417 -18.59 0.69 20.65
CA ALA A 417 -17.30 0.26 21.18
C ALA A 417 -16.28 0.00 20.06
N VAL A 418 -16.69 -0.63 18.96
CA VAL A 418 -15.87 -0.85 17.78
C VAL A 418 -15.57 0.48 17.04
N ALA A 419 -16.58 1.33 16.88
CA ALA A 419 -16.41 2.64 16.24
C ALA A 419 -15.38 3.52 16.99
N TYR A 420 -15.36 3.45 18.31
CA TYR A 420 -14.36 4.15 19.13
C TYR A 420 -12.92 3.67 18.80
N GLU A 421 -12.67 2.38 18.76
CA GLU A 421 -11.35 1.84 18.46
C GLU A 421 -10.91 2.13 17.01
N ILE A 422 -11.83 2.07 16.05
CA ILE A 422 -11.56 2.46 14.66
C ILE A 422 -11.25 3.96 14.58
N GLY A 423 -12.00 4.82 15.27
CA GLY A 423 -11.74 6.26 15.36
C GLY A 423 -10.36 6.59 15.92
N LYS A 424 -9.97 5.90 17.00
CA LYS A 424 -8.63 6.00 17.61
C LYS A 424 -7.52 5.58 16.64
N ALA A 425 -7.72 4.47 15.91
CA ALA A 425 -6.79 4.00 14.90
C ALA A 425 -6.69 4.99 13.73
N ARG A 426 -7.80 5.61 13.33
CA ARG A 426 -7.82 6.64 12.27
C ARG A 426 -7.04 7.88 12.65
N ILE A 427 -7.20 8.39 13.88
CA ILE A 427 -6.40 9.50 14.40
C ILE A 427 -4.92 9.13 14.37
N LYS A 428 -4.56 7.95 14.86
CA LYS A 428 -3.17 7.47 14.84
C LYS A 428 -2.58 7.40 13.42
N GLN A 429 -3.37 6.97 12.44
CA GLN A 429 -2.96 6.95 11.02
C GLN A 429 -2.71 8.37 10.49
N ILE A 430 -3.60 9.34 10.81
CA ILE A 430 -3.48 10.73 10.34
C ILE A 430 -2.29 11.43 11.00
N VAL A 431 -2.06 11.20 12.28
CA VAL A 431 -0.88 11.72 12.98
C VAL A 431 0.41 11.15 12.37
N GLY A 432 0.38 9.89 11.98
CA GLY A 432 1.55 9.16 11.51
C GLY A 432 2.33 8.52 12.66
N SER A 433 2.88 7.34 12.41
CA SER A 433 3.72 6.67 13.40
C SER A 433 5.13 7.26 13.37
N ASN A 434 5.66 7.63 14.54
CA ASN A 434 7.08 8.02 14.69
C ASN A 434 8.07 6.85 14.49
N GLN A 435 7.58 5.66 14.22
CA GLN A 435 8.42 4.50 13.92
C GLN A 435 8.89 4.59 12.46
N SER A 436 10.00 5.32 12.25
CA SER A 436 10.78 5.15 11.04
C SER A 436 11.18 3.66 10.96
N GLU A 437 10.47 2.87 10.16
CA GLU A 437 11.02 1.60 9.72
C GLU A 437 12.35 1.92 9.03
N SER A 438 13.46 1.60 9.67
CA SER A 438 14.76 1.64 9.04
C SER A 438 14.74 0.57 7.94
N TYR A 439 14.32 0.97 6.75
CA TYR A 439 14.46 0.13 5.55
C TYR A 439 15.95 -0.13 5.35
N GLN A 440 16.39 -1.32 5.69
CA GLN A 440 17.66 -1.87 5.22
C GLN A 440 17.37 -2.49 3.85
N PRO A 441 17.96 -1.97 2.76
CA PRO A 441 17.82 -2.61 1.45
C PRO A 441 18.31 -4.05 1.60
N SER A 442 17.48 -5.01 1.18
CA SER A 442 17.91 -6.38 1.03
C SER A 442 19.15 -6.36 0.14
N ARG A 443 20.28 -6.80 0.65
CA ARG A 443 21.46 -7.07 -0.18
C ARG A 443 21.04 -8.18 -1.14
N SER A 444 20.54 -7.79 -2.30
CA SER A 444 20.39 -8.70 -3.42
C SER A 444 21.77 -9.33 -3.65
N GLY A 445 21.79 -10.64 -3.51
CA GLY A 445 23.00 -11.44 -3.55
C GLY A 445 23.88 -11.03 -4.73
N GLY A 446 25.12 -10.65 -4.43
CA GLY A 446 26.15 -10.44 -5.42
C GLY A 446 26.37 -11.72 -6.19
N GLN A 447 25.83 -11.81 -7.38
CA GLN A 447 26.50 -12.55 -8.42
C GLN A 447 27.73 -11.71 -8.80
N LYS A 448 28.89 -12.14 -8.38
CA LYS A 448 30.17 -11.69 -8.93
C LYS A 448 30.23 -12.09 -10.40
N PRO A 449 30.86 -11.27 -11.24
CA PRO A 449 31.01 -11.50 -12.68
C PRO A 449 31.77 -12.80 -12.97
#